data_3cd3cd71d61bf3f7c214f62f88bf8980
#
_entry.id   3cd3cd71d61bf3f7c214f62f88bf8980
#
_cell.length_a   1.000
_cell.length_b   1.000
_cell.length_c   1.000
_cell.angle_alpha   90.00
_cell.angle_beta   90.00
_cell.angle_gamma   90.00
#
_symmetry.space_group_name_H-M   'P 1'
#
loop_
_entity.id
_entity.type
_entity.pdbx_description
1 polymer ?
#
loop_
_entity_poly.entity_id
_entity_poly.type
_entity_poly.pdbx_seq_one_letter_code
_entity_poly.pdbx_strand_id
1 'polypeptide(L)'
;MEQTTTEHKTADYLARQGLRCVDMLELLRRDGGALRYAGPAGVLLWDKESGAWFLSARSEEDLSRALTLIPPEARLAVCHESWYLEALETRLGLKGQAFFQSVWTGGPPPELPPFRGELRRLGPEWAETVAEAYCQTFGDVDYILGAIDRGMLGLFDGEELAGFIGVHDEGSLGMLEVLP
;
A
#
# COMPACT_ATOMS: atom_id res chain seq x y z
N MET A 1 19.64 21.63 -1.63
CA MET A 1 20.80 20.76 -1.37
C MET A 1 20.62 19.89 -0.10
N GLU A 2 20.06 20.41 0.97
CA GLU A 2 19.79 19.64 2.21
C GLU A 2 18.66 18.59 2.07
N GLN A 3 17.60 18.91 1.35
CA GLN A 3 16.46 18.03 1.10
C GLN A 3 16.86 16.77 0.32
N THR A 4 17.67 16.92 -0.74
CA THR A 4 18.20 15.81 -1.54
C THR A 4 19.08 14.85 -0.68
N THR A 5 19.80 15.39 0.31
CA THR A 5 20.63 14.58 1.22
C THR A 5 19.79 13.77 2.20
N THR A 6 18.66 14.31 2.66
CA THR A 6 17.74 13.62 3.58
C THR A 6 16.98 12.51 2.86
N GLU A 7 16.51 12.75 1.63
CA GLU A 7 15.85 11.73 0.81
C GLU A 7 16.77 10.55 0.49
N HIS A 8 18.05 10.80 0.15
CA HIS A 8 19.03 9.73 -0.03
C HIS A 8 19.25 8.90 1.24
N LYS A 9 19.40 9.53 2.39
CA LYS A 9 19.54 8.81 3.67
C LYS A 9 18.30 8.00 4.01
N THR A 10 17.12 8.51 3.68
CA THR A 10 15.85 7.81 3.87
C THR A 10 15.78 6.56 2.98
N ALA A 11 16.09 6.70 1.70
CA ALA A 11 16.13 5.57 0.77
C ALA A 11 17.16 4.51 1.20
N ASP A 12 18.33 4.93 1.65
CA ASP A 12 19.36 4.02 2.18
C ASP A 12 18.90 3.29 3.45
N TYR A 13 18.19 3.97 4.35
CA TYR A 13 17.61 3.32 5.52
C TYR A 13 16.61 2.25 5.12
N LEU A 14 15.63 2.59 4.27
CA LEU A 14 14.60 1.67 3.82
C LEU A 14 15.18 0.49 3.04
N ALA A 15 16.16 0.73 2.17
CA ALA A 15 16.85 -0.33 1.42
C ALA A 15 17.52 -1.35 2.37
N ARG A 16 18.09 -0.90 3.48
CA ARG A 16 18.66 -1.81 4.50
C ARG A 16 17.61 -2.64 5.24
N GLN A 17 16.32 -2.24 5.23
CA GLN A 17 15.24 -3.06 5.77
C GLN A 17 14.86 -4.22 4.81
N GLY A 18 15.39 -4.22 3.58
CA GLY A 18 15.13 -5.24 2.58
C GLY A 18 13.66 -5.24 2.12
N LEU A 19 13.10 -6.42 1.89
CA LEU A 19 11.75 -6.57 1.36
C LEU A 19 10.64 -6.06 2.30
N ARG A 20 10.95 -5.84 3.58
CA ARG A 20 9.98 -5.39 4.57
C ARG A 20 9.39 -4.00 4.27
N CYS A 21 10.21 -3.11 3.70
CA CYS A 21 9.82 -1.72 3.43
C CYS A 21 9.87 -1.41 1.92
N VAL A 22 9.63 -2.41 1.07
CA VAL A 22 9.65 -2.22 -0.38
C VAL A 22 8.55 -1.28 -0.87
N ASP A 23 7.38 -1.31 -0.26
CA ASP A 23 6.27 -0.40 -0.47
C ASP A 23 6.66 1.06 -0.17
N MET A 24 7.32 1.31 0.94
CA MET A 24 7.83 2.64 1.28
C MET A 24 8.88 3.13 0.27
N LEU A 25 9.76 2.24 -0.22
CA LEU A 25 10.71 2.58 -1.27
C LEU A 25 10.02 2.92 -2.59
N GLU A 26 9.01 2.14 -2.98
CA GLU A 26 8.23 2.40 -4.18
C GLU A 26 7.43 3.71 -4.08
N LEU A 27 6.86 4.00 -2.92
CA LEU A 27 6.16 5.24 -2.66
C LEU A 27 7.08 6.47 -2.86
N LEU A 28 8.33 6.39 -2.38
CA LEU A 28 9.34 7.44 -2.63
C LEU A 28 9.74 7.50 -4.10
N ARG A 29 9.98 6.35 -4.74
CA ARG A 29 10.42 6.28 -6.14
C ARG A 29 9.37 6.87 -7.10
N ARG A 30 8.10 6.74 -6.77
CA ARG A 30 6.98 7.25 -7.57
C ARG A 30 6.61 8.71 -7.25
N ASP A 31 7.32 9.35 -6.32
CA ASP A 31 6.99 10.69 -5.80
C ASP A 31 5.57 10.78 -5.18
N GLY A 32 5.01 9.63 -4.81
CA GLY A 32 3.72 9.53 -4.11
C GLY A 32 3.81 9.89 -2.64
N GLY A 33 4.95 9.59 -2.01
CA GLY A 33 5.18 9.78 -0.59
C GLY A 33 5.73 11.16 -0.22
N ALA A 34 5.14 11.76 0.81
CA ALA A 34 5.73 12.92 1.48
C ALA A 34 6.50 12.45 2.72
N LEU A 35 7.80 12.72 2.77
CA LEU A 35 8.63 12.45 3.95
C LEU A 35 8.19 13.35 5.10
N ARG A 36 7.77 12.73 6.21
CA ARG A 36 7.34 13.42 7.42
C ARG A 36 8.35 13.31 8.54
N TYR A 37 9.07 12.18 8.59
CA TYR A 37 10.15 11.96 9.55
C TYR A 37 11.25 11.11 8.93
N ALA A 38 12.50 11.46 9.23
CA ALA A 38 13.68 10.66 8.93
C ALA A 38 14.65 10.76 10.12
N GLY A 39 14.75 9.68 10.85
CA GLY A 39 15.70 9.49 11.95
C GLY A 39 16.78 8.47 11.61
N PRO A 40 17.73 8.24 12.52
CA PRO A 40 18.78 7.25 12.32
C PRO A 40 18.24 5.81 12.23
N ALA A 41 17.13 5.53 12.87
CA ALA A 41 16.49 4.20 12.94
C ALA A 41 14.98 4.23 12.72
N GLY A 42 14.45 5.24 11.99
CA GLY A 42 13.04 5.34 11.71
C GLY A 42 12.70 6.29 10.56
N VAL A 43 11.63 5.97 9.84
CA VAL A 43 11.08 6.75 8.72
C VAL A 43 9.57 6.76 8.82
N LEU A 44 8.98 7.93 8.59
CA LEU A 44 7.54 8.11 8.43
C LEU A 44 7.26 8.78 7.10
N LEU A 45 6.47 8.13 6.27
CA LEU A 45 5.95 8.69 5.02
C LEU A 45 4.43 8.89 5.15
N TRP A 46 3.94 9.88 4.45
CA TRP A 46 2.52 10.09 4.21
C TRP A 46 2.26 9.96 2.72
N ASP A 47 1.39 9.04 2.35
CA ASP A 47 0.95 8.88 0.98
C ASP A 47 -0.03 9.98 0.62
N LYS A 48 0.25 10.68 -0.48
CA LYS A 48 -0.51 11.85 -0.92
C LYS A 48 -1.86 11.47 -1.52
N GLU A 49 -1.99 10.27 -2.08
CA GLU A 49 -3.18 9.81 -2.79
C GLU A 49 -4.16 9.10 -1.84
N SER A 50 -3.71 8.08 -1.14
CA SER A 50 -4.55 7.33 -0.20
C SER A 50 -4.72 7.99 1.17
N GLY A 51 -3.84 8.93 1.53
CA GLY A 51 -3.78 9.51 2.87
C GLY A 51 -3.21 8.58 3.94
N ALA A 52 -2.67 7.43 3.56
CA ALA A 52 -2.10 6.46 4.48
C ALA A 52 -0.75 6.92 5.06
N TRP A 53 -0.47 6.49 6.28
CA TRP A 53 0.78 6.73 6.98
C TRP A 53 1.61 5.46 7.03
N PHE A 54 2.80 5.48 6.46
CA PHE A 54 3.71 4.34 6.42
C PHE A 54 4.84 4.55 7.41
N LEU A 55 4.94 3.67 8.38
CA LEU A 55 5.92 3.78 9.48
C LEU A 55 6.83 2.56 9.52
N SER A 56 8.14 2.81 9.53
CA SER A 56 9.17 1.86 9.93
C SER A 56 10.01 2.49 11.04
N ALA A 57 10.12 1.81 12.18
CA ALA A 57 10.91 2.27 13.32
C ALA A 57 11.59 1.10 14.03
N ARG A 58 12.89 1.26 14.34
CA ARG A 58 13.71 0.28 15.02
C ARG A 58 14.26 0.76 16.38
N SER A 59 13.83 1.95 16.81
CA SER A 59 14.11 2.49 18.13
C SER A 59 12.88 3.15 18.72
N GLU A 60 12.78 3.11 20.05
CA GLU A 60 11.70 3.79 20.78
C GLU A 60 11.75 5.31 20.59
N GLU A 61 12.95 5.87 20.44
CA GLU A 61 13.13 7.31 20.21
C GLU A 61 12.56 7.74 18.88
N ASP A 62 12.90 7.02 17.78
CA ASP A 62 12.37 7.34 16.45
C ASP A 62 10.87 7.06 16.36
N LEU A 63 10.40 5.97 16.99
CA LEU A 63 8.97 5.68 17.11
C LEU A 63 8.21 6.83 17.78
N SER A 64 8.68 7.25 18.95
CA SER A 64 8.02 8.32 19.72
C SER A 64 7.92 9.61 18.92
N ARG A 65 8.99 9.99 18.22
CA ARG A 65 9.01 11.17 17.35
C ARG A 65 8.04 11.03 16.17
N ALA A 66 8.07 9.89 15.48
CA ALA A 66 7.20 9.63 14.35
C ALA A 66 5.71 9.67 14.75
N LEU A 67 5.35 9.02 15.87
CA LEU A 67 3.97 8.99 16.36
C LEU A 67 3.40 10.38 16.65
N THR A 68 4.21 11.34 17.09
CA THR A 68 3.74 12.72 17.34
C THR A 68 3.32 13.44 16.05
N LEU A 69 3.82 13.00 14.89
CA LEU A 69 3.55 13.60 13.59
C LEU A 69 2.35 12.98 12.87
N ILE A 70 1.88 11.81 13.33
CA ILE A 70 0.64 11.21 12.81
C ILE A 70 -0.54 11.89 13.48
N PRO A 71 -1.43 12.54 12.72
CA PRO A 71 -2.59 13.21 13.29
C PRO A 71 -3.58 12.17 13.87
N PRO A 72 -4.29 12.49 14.97
CA PRO A 72 -5.19 11.55 15.63
C PRO A 72 -6.40 11.13 14.75
N GLU A 73 -6.73 11.92 13.75
CA GLU A 73 -7.78 11.65 12.76
C GLU A 73 -7.30 10.77 11.59
N ALA A 74 -6.04 10.33 11.56
CA ALA A 74 -5.53 9.42 10.53
C ALA A 74 -6.36 8.13 10.51
N ARG A 75 -6.82 7.76 9.32
CA ARG A 75 -7.72 6.60 9.13
C ARG A 75 -7.00 5.32 8.79
N LEU A 76 -5.77 5.44 8.28
CA LEU A 76 -4.97 4.30 7.83
C LEU A 76 -3.51 4.52 8.17
N ALA A 77 -2.91 3.53 8.81
CA ALA A 77 -1.48 3.48 9.05
C ALA A 77 -0.95 2.07 8.77
N VAL A 78 0.15 2.00 8.03
CA VAL A 78 0.86 0.76 7.71
C VAL A 78 2.03 0.61 8.67
N CYS A 79 2.01 -0.49 9.42
CA CYS A 79 2.98 -0.84 10.45
C CYS A 79 3.90 -1.95 9.93
N HIS A 80 5.19 -1.67 9.78
CA HIS A 80 6.15 -2.62 9.23
C HIS A 80 6.79 -3.55 10.28
N GLU A 81 6.72 -3.19 11.55
CA GLU A 81 7.25 -3.99 12.66
C GLU A 81 6.21 -4.12 13.78
N SER A 82 5.94 -5.35 14.19
CA SER A 82 4.87 -5.65 15.15
C SER A 82 5.10 -5.11 16.57
N TRP A 83 6.34 -4.78 16.94
CA TRP A 83 6.67 -4.40 18.31
C TRP A 83 6.05 -3.06 18.76
N TYR A 84 5.65 -2.19 17.81
CA TYR A 84 4.99 -0.92 18.13
C TYR A 84 3.52 -0.85 17.70
N LEU A 85 2.93 -1.99 17.28
CA LEU A 85 1.53 -2.02 16.85
C LEU A 85 0.59 -1.48 17.92
N GLU A 86 0.75 -1.91 19.18
CA GLU A 86 -0.06 -1.45 20.30
C GLU A 86 0.02 0.08 20.53
N ALA A 87 1.21 0.66 20.38
CA ALA A 87 1.41 2.09 20.50
C ALA A 87 0.68 2.86 19.39
N LEU A 88 0.71 2.31 18.16
CA LEU A 88 0.01 2.88 17.02
C LEU A 88 -1.50 2.77 17.15
N GLU A 89 -2.01 1.60 17.57
CA GLU A 89 -3.44 1.38 17.86
C GLU A 89 -3.96 2.35 18.93
N THR A 90 -3.18 2.50 20.01
CA THR A 90 -3.52 3.44 21.10
C THR A 90 -3.54 4.88 20.61
N ARG A 91 -2.56 5.26 19.80
CA ARG A 91 -2.43 6.63 19.28
C ARG A 91 -3.60 7.00 18.36
N LEU A 92 -4.05 6.07 17.51
CA LEU A 92 -5.05 6.31 16.48
C LEU A 92 -6.47 5.89 16.88
N GLY A 93 -6.63 5.12 17.94
CA GLY A 93 -7.92 4.53 18.31
C GLY A 93 -8.41 3.49 17.30
N LEU A 94 -7.52 2.93 16.49
CA LEU A 94 -7.79 1.92 15.48
C LEU A 94 -7.42 0.53 15.97
N LYS A 95 -7.85 -0.49 15.25
CA LYS A 95 -7.42 -1.88 15.45
C LYS A 95 -6.60 -2.35 14.26
N GLY A 96 -5.44 -2.93 14.54
CA GLY A 96 -4.56 -3.47 13.51
C GLY A 96 -5.06 -4.81 13.00
N GLN A 97 -4.88 -5.02 11.70
CA GLN A 97 -5.05 -6.30 11.02
C GLN A 97 -3.73 -6.67 10.36
N ALA A 98 -3.31 -7.92 10.54
CA ALA A 98 -2.08 -8.41 9.91
C ALA A 98 -2.35 -8.90 8.50
N PHE A 99 -1.48 -8.49 7.57
CA PHE A 99 -1.48 -8.97 6.20
C PHE A 99 -0.12 -9.56 5.85
N PHE A 100 -0.11 -10.51 4.93
CA PHE A 100 1.12 -11.00 4.31
C PHE A 100 1.40 -10.18 3.05
N GLN A 101 2.60 -9.60 3.00
CA GLN A 101 3.11 -8.98 1.79
C GLN A 101 4.07 -9.94 1.10
N SER A 102 3.83 -10.23 -0.17
CA SER A 102 4.70 -11.06 -0.99
C SER A 102 5.42 -10.21 -2.01
N VAL A 103 6.70 -10.50 -2.21
CA VAL A 103 7.53 -9.78 -3.18
C VAL A 103 8.04 -10.75 -4.22
N TRP A 104 7.82 -10.44 -5.50
CA TRP A 104 8.45 -11.19 -6.56
C TRP A 104 9.92 -10.78 -6.69
N THR A 105 10.80 -11.72 -6.42
CA THR A 105 12.26 -11.51 -6.51
C THR A 105 12.86 -11.94 -7.86
N GLY A 106 12.00 -12.23 -8.86
CA GLY A 106 12.38 -12.70 -10.18
C GLY A 106 12.28 -14.23 -10.32
N GLY A 107 12.56 -14.72 -11.52
CA GLY A 107 12.43 -16.12 -11.88
C GLY A 107 11.30 -16.36 -12.91
N PRO A 108 11.18 -17.57 -13.47
CA PRO A 108 10.09 -17.88 -14.38
C PRO A 108 8.76 -17.87 -13.61
N PRO A 109 7.67 -17.42 -14.24
CA PRO A 109 6.35 -17.54 -13.65
C PRO A 109 6.01 -19.03 -13.44
N PRO A 110 5.21 -19.36 -12.42
CA PRO A 110 4.74 -20.72 -12.23
C PRO A 110 3.89 -21.16 -13.44
N GLU A 111 3.95 -22.45 -13.77
CA GLU A 111 2.98 -23.03 -14.70
C GLU A 111 1.60 -22.93 -14.07
N LEU A 112 0.71 -22.20 -14.73
CA LEU A 112 -0.68 -22.08 -14.29
C LEU A 112 -1.54 -23.15 -14.98
N PRO A 113 -2.50 -23.75 -14.27
CA PRO A 113 -3.47 -24.61 -14.91
C PRO A 113 -4.26 -23.82 -15.96
N PRO A 114 -4.75 -24.48 -17.04
CA PRO A 114 -5.63 -23.81 -17.99
C PRO A 114 -6.84 -23.25 -17.24
N PHE A 115 -7.06 -21.96 -17.37
CA PHE A 115 -8.26 -21.34 -16.81
C PHE A 115 -9.26 -21.03 -17.95
N ARG A 116 -10.54 -21.02 -17.60
CA ARG A 116 -11.62 -20.59 -18.49
C ARG A 116 -11.96 -19.15 -18.13
N GLY A 117 -12.03 -18.30 -19.10
CA GLY A 117 -12.35 -16.89 -18.92
C GLY A 117 -11.44 -15.98 -19.73
N GLU A 118 -11.76 -14.71 -19.74
CA GLU A 118 -11.04 -13.68 -20.47
C GLU A 118 -10.57 -12.60 -19.51
N LEU A 119 -9.28 -12.25 -19.60
CA LEU A 119 -8.74 -11.08 -18.89
C LEU A 119 -8.95 -9.84 -19.74
N ARG A 120 -9.69 -8.86 -19.20
CA ARG A 120 -9.91 -7.55 -19.82
C ARG A 120 -9.44 -6.45 -18.88
N ARG A 121 -8.97 -5.34 -19.45
CA ARG A 121 -8.74 -4.13 -18.66
C ARG A 121 -10.10 -3.53 -18.32
N LEU A 122 -10.29 -3.22 -17.02
CA LEU A 122 -11.52 -2.56 -16.58
C LEU A 122 -11.52 -1.09 -16.98
N GLY A 123 -12.67 -0.61 -17.40
CA GLY A 123 -12.94 0.79 -17.62
C GLY A 123 -13.66 1.44 -16.43
N PRO A 124 -13.84 2.78 -16.46
CA PRO A 124 -14.46 3.52 -15.36
C PRO A 124 -15.90 3.08 -15.06
N GLU A 125 -16.60 2.45 -16.01
CA GLU A 125 -17.93 1.89 -15.84
C GLU A 125 -18.03 0.78 -14.78
N TRP A 126 -16.88 0.19 -14.41
CA TRP A 126 -16.79 -0.86 -13.39
C TRP A 126 -16.47 -0.34 -11.99
N ALA A 127 -16.25 0.98 -11.84
CA ALA A 127 -15.77 1.54 -10.58
C ALA A 127 -16.71 1.28 -9.40
N GLU A 128 -18.01 1.45 -9.57
CA GLU A 128 -19.01 1.20 -8.53
C GLU A 128 -19.05 -0.29 -8.16
N THR A 129 -19.08 -1.18 -9.15
CA THR A 129 -19.09 -2.65 -8.92
C THR A 129 -17.84 -3.10 -8.15
N VAL A 130 -16.68 -2.57 -8.53
CA VAL A 130 -15.42 -2.89 -7.83
C VAL A 130 -15.43 -2.33 -6.41
N ALA A 131 -15.88 -1.08 -6.20
CA ALA A 131 -15.95 -0.45 -4.89
C ALA A 131 -16.91 -1.20 -3.93
N GLU A 132 -18.03 -1.70 -4.44
CA GLU A 132 -18.96 -2.50 -3.66
C GLU A 132 -18.39 -3.87 -3.28
N ALA A 133 -17.67 -4.51 -4.21
CA ALA A 133 -17.07 -5.82 -3.97
C ALA A 133 -15.81 -5.75 -3.09
N TYR A 134 -15.00 -4.73 -3.25
CA TYR A 134 -13.74 -4.57 -2.51
C TYR A 134 -13.95 -3.83 -1.19
N CYS A 135 -14.24 -4.60 -0.14
CA CYS A 135 -14.58 -4.05 1.18
C CYS A 135 -13.45 -3.26 1.88
N GLN A 136 -12.21 -3.34 1.40
CA GLN A 136 -11.06 -2.67 2.02
C GLN A 136 -10.88 -1.19 1.59
N THR A 137 -11.60 -0.73 0.57
CA THR A 137 -11.54 0.68 0.13
C THR A 137 -12.54 1.59 0.84
N PHE A 138 -13.26 1.07 1.81
CA PHE A 138 -14.33 1.82 2.49
C PHE A 138 -15.40 2.38 1.51
N GLY A 139 -15.55 1.76 0.33
CA GLY A 139 -16.50 2.19 -0.70
C GLY A 139 -16.09 3.46 -1.44
N ASP A 140 -14.81 3.83 -1.41
CA ASP A 140 -14.30 5.02 -2.10
C ASP A 140 -14.17 4.77 -3.61
N VAL A 141 -15.16 5.21 -4.36
CA VAL A 141 -15.21 5.09 -5.82
C VAL A 141 -14.11 5.90 -6.50
N ASP A 142 -13.73 7.06 -5.96
CA ASP A 142 -12.68 7.89 -6.53
C ASP A 142 -11.31 7.19 -6.45
N TYR A 143 -11.04 6.50 -5.34
CA TYR A 143 -9.84 5.67 -5.21
C TYR A 143 -9.82 4.51 -6.20
N ILE A 144 -10.97 3.86 -6.43
CA ILE A 144 -11.12 2.79 -7.44
C ILE A 144 -10.93 3.32 -8.85
N LEU A 145 -11.45 4.51 -9.18
CA LEU A 145 -11.22 5.14 -10.48
C LEU A 145 -9.72 5.37 -10.73
N GLY A 146 -8.98 5.84 -9.74
CA GLY A 146 -7.52 5.96 -9.80
C GLY A 146 -6.83 4.61 -10.04
N ALA A 147 -7.29 3.53 -9.39
CA ALA A 147 -6.75 2.19 -9.60
C ALA A 147 -7.06 1.63 -11.00
N ILE A 148 -8.25 1.88 -11.52
CA ILE A 148 -8.63 1.52 -12.90
C ILE A 148 -7.73 2.24 -13.91
N ASP A 149 -7.46 3.52 -13.70
CA ASP A 149 -6.57 4.30 -14.58
C ASP A 149 -5.13 3.75 -14.55
N ARG A 150 -4.64 3.32 -13.39
CA ARG A 150 -3.34 2.64 -13.24
C ARG A 150 -3.28 1.28 -13.94
N GLY A 151 -4.41 0.63 -14.23
CA GLY A 151 -4.46 -0.59 -15.04
C GLY A 151 -5.05 -1.82 -14.35
N MET A 152 -6.20 -1.68 -13.73
CA MET A 152 -6.93 -2.80 -13.15
C MET A 152 -7.38 -3.80 -14.21
N LEU A 153 -7.22 -5.09 -13.93
CA LEU A 153 -7.67 -6.20 -14.78
C LEU A 153 -8.87 -6.89 -14.14
N GLY A 154 -9.88 -7.19 -14.96
CA GLY A 154 -10.99 -8.06 -14.62
C GLY A 154 -10.86 -9.42 -15.29
N LEU A 155 -11.23 -10.47 -14.57
CA LEU A 155 -11.45 -11.81 -15.13
C LEU A 155 -12.94 -11.96 -15.40
N PHE A 156 -13.31 -12.33 -16.63
CA PHE A 156 -14.68 -12.49 -17.06
C PHE A 156 -15.00 -13.96 -17.43
N ASP A 157 -16.18 -14.41 -17.02
CA ASP A 157 -16.83 -15.62 -17.57
C ASP A 157 -17.97 -15.15 -18.47
N GLY A 158 -17.73 -15.15 -19.77
CA GLY A 158 -18.61 -14.47 -20.73
C GLY A 158 -18.62 -12.96 -20.52
N GLU A 159 -19.77 -12.40 -20.14
CA GLU A 159 -19.92 -10.98 -19.82
C GLU A 159 -19.93 -10.70 -18.30
N GLU A 160 -19.83 -11.73 -17.47
CA GLU A 160 -19.91 -11.63 -16.04
C GLU A 160 -18.50 -11.43 -15.43
N LEU A 161 -18.34 -10.44 -14.57
CA LEU A 161 -17.09 -10.19 -13.85
C LEU A 161 -16.95 -11.23 -12.74
N ALA A 162 -15.98 -12.15 -12.89
CA ALA A 162 -15.72 -13.22 -11.93
C ALA A 162 -14.63 -12.84 -10.90
N GLY A 163 -13.90 -11.77 -11.13
CA GLY A 163 -12.88 -11.27 -10.21
C GLY A 163 -12.07 -10.15 -10.83
N PHE A 164 -11.25 -9.52 -10.00
CA PHE A 164 -10.38 -8.44 -10.46
C PHE A 164 -9.09 -8.36 -9.66
N ILE A 165 -8.08 -7.72 -10.24
CA ILE A 165 -6.83 -7.36 -9.59
C ILE A 165 -6.39 -5.97 -10.04
N GLY A 166 -5.96 -5.15 -9.09
CA GLY A 166 -5.48 -3.80 -9.34
C GLY A 166 -4.10 -3.54 -8.77
N VAL A 167 -3.61 -2.32 -9.02
CA VAL A 167 -2.36 -1.80 -8.49
C VAL A 167 -2.68 -0.63 -7.58
N HIS A 168 -2.23 -0.70 -6.34
CA HIS A 168 -2.28 0.42 -5.40
C HIS A 168 -1.38 1.57 -5.86
N ASP A 169 -1.57 2.74 -5.34
CA ASP A 169 -0.83 3.95 -5.68
C ASP A 169 0.67 3.84 -5.33
N GLU A 170 1.02 3.17 -4.24
CA GLU A 170 2.41 2.86 -3.91
C GLU A 170 3.03 1.76 -4.79
N GLY A 171 2.22 1.14 -5.68
CA GLY A 171 2.67 0.21 -6.71
C GLY A 171 2.61 -1.27 -6.35
N SER A 172 2.09 -1.62 -5.19
CA SER A 172 1.84 -3.03 -4.88
C SER A 172 0.66 -3.59 -5.70
N LEU A 173 0.74 -4.86 -6.08
CA LEU A 173 -0.40 -5.60 -6.58
C LEU A 173 -1.31 -5.92 -5.40
N GLY A 174 -2.55 -5.52 -5.50
CA GLY A 174 -3.58 -5.73 -4.49
C GLY A 174 -4.95 -5.55 -5.12
N MET A 175 -5.95 -5.21 -4.30
CA MET A 175 -7.34 -5.11 -4.77
C MET A 175 -7.78 -6.39 -5.49
N LEU A 176 -7.32 -7.54 -4.98
CA LEU A 176 -7.67 -8.85 -5.53
C LEU A 176 -8.93 -9.37 -4.87
N GLU A 177 -9.96 -9.55 -5.67
CA GLU A 177 -11.20 -10.23 -5.26
C GLU A 177 -11.59 -11.28 -6.28
N VAL A 178 -12.16 -12.38 -5.79
CA VAL A 178 -12.85 -13.40 -6.57
C VAL A 178 -14.32 -13.31 -6.20
N LEU A 179 -15.14 -13.00 -7.20
CA LEU A 179 -16.58 -12.83 -7.01
C LEU A 179 -17.29 -14.19 -7.00
N PRO A 180 -18.42 -14.31 -6.27
CA PRO A 180 -19.14 -15.58 -6.12
C PRO A 180 -19.80 -16.06 -7.41
#